data_dc079739567730bfb61b4560b49d1341
#
_entry.id   dc079739567730bfb61b4560b49d1341
#
_cell.length_a   1.000
_cell.length_b   1.000
_cell.length_c   1.000
_cell.angle_alpha   90.00
_cell.angle_beta   90.00
_cell.angle_gamma   90.00
#
_symmetry.space_group_name_H-M   'P 1'
#
loop_
_entity.id
_entity.type
_entity.pdbx_description
1 polymer ?
#
loop_
_entity_poly.entity_id
_entity_poly.type
_entity_poly.pdbx_seq_one_letter_code
_entity_poly.pdbx_strand_id
1 'polypeptide(L)'
;KMKKKINKMMILIATVTILLTMVLITVVYYDLFRRQVLEDLKSYGLLLSNCSSVEEIEQSGVPVESDLRLTIIGSDGRVLYDNEADSVAMGNHSSRPEIREAMQDGEGEAVRNSETLSRSTFYYAIRLADGSILRLSKDARSIYSIFSQALPMMAGIFIVLLILCMVAAK
;
A
#
# COMPACT_ATOMS: atom_id res chain seq x y z
N LYS A 1 47.71 13.54 17.62
CA LYS A 1 47.20 12.21 17.18
C LYS A 1 45.85 11.83 17.84
N MET A 2 45.63 12.10 19.13
CA MET A 2 44.42 11.77 19.88
C MET A 2 43.14 12.49 19.35
N LYS A 3 43.18 13.82 19.15
CA LYS A 3 42.04 14.61 18.62
C LYS A 3 41.52 14.08 17.28
N LYS A 4 42.44 13.74 16.33
CA LYS A 4 42.03 13.19 15.03
C LYS A 4 41.34 11.81 15.14
N LYS A 5 41.68 10.99 16.14
CA LYS A 5 41.05 9.68 16.38
C LYS A 5 39.66 9.86 16.99
N ILE A 6 39.51 10.80 17.91
CA ILE A 6 38.22 11.13 18.54
C ILE A 6 37.24 11.69 17.48
N ASN A 7 37.69 12.64 16.65
CA ASN A 7 36.84 13.21 15.58
C ASN A 7 36.38 12.13 14.59
N LYS A 8 37.26 11.20 14.20
CA LYS A 8 36.86 10.08 13.31
C LYS A 8 35.80 9.17 13.95
N MET A 9 35.95 8.86 15.24
CA MET A 9 34.95 8.08 15.97
C MET A 9 33.61 8.79 16.08
N MET A 10 33.61 10.09 16.38
CA MET A 10 32.40 10.90 16.43
C MET A 10 31.66 10.94 15.10
N ILE A 11 32.39 11.17 14.00
CA ILE A 11 31.82 11.14 12.64
C ILE A 11 31.25 9.75 12.32
N LEU A 12 31.98 8.69 12.65
CA LEU A 12 31.50 7.31 12.43
C LEU A 12 30.20 7.03 13.20
N ILE A 13 30.15 7.37 14.49
CA ILE A 13 28.95 7.18 15.33
C ILE A 13 27.80 7.99 14.76
N ALA A 14 27.99 9.26 14.43
CA ALA A 14 26.96 10.11 13.84
C ALA A 14 26.42 9.51 12.53
N THR A 15 27.31 9.06 11.64
CA THR A 15 26.94 8.45 10.37
C THR A 15 26.10 7.17 10.58
N VAL A 16 26.56 6.29 11.46
CA VAL A 16 25.83 5.04 11.77
C VAL A 16 24.45 5.35 12.38
N THR A 17 24.38 6.29 13.32
CA THR A 17 23.11 6.68 13.94
C THR A 17 22.13 7.24 12.91
N ILE A 18 22.57 8.12 12.03
CA ILE A 18 21.72 8.71 11.00
C ILE A 18 21.24 7.63 10.03
N LEU A 19 22.09 6.72 9.58
CA LEU A 19 21.70 5.60 8.72
C LEU A 19 20.68 4.69 9.40
N LEU A 20 20.91 4.34 10.66
CA LEU A 20 19.98 3.51 11.42
C LEU A 20 18.62 4.18 11.59
N THR A 21 18.61 5.47 11.90
CA THR A 21 17.39 6.26 12.03
C THR A 21 16.64 6.35 10.70
N MET A 22 17.35 6.51 9.59
CA MET A 22 16.77 6.55 8.24
C MET A 22 16.07 5.21 7.89
N VAL A 23 16.74 4.09 8.18
CA VAL A 23 16.15 2.75 7.98
C VAL A 23 14.90 2.57 8.84
N LEU A 24 14.97 2.94 10.13
CA LEU A 24 13.84 2.82 11.05
C LEU A 24 12.64 3.65 10.59
N ILE A 25 12.86 4.91 10.22
CA ILE A 25 11.80 5.79 9.71
C ILE A 25 11.18 5.18 8.44
N THR A 26 11.99 4.65 7.54
CA THR A 26 11.50 4.02 6.30
C THR A 26 10.58 2.82 6.60
N VAL A 27 10.98 1.95 7.54
CA VAL A 27 10.18 0.77 7.92
C VAL A 27 8.87 1.20 8.58
N VAL A 28 8.92 2.14 9.53
CA VAL A 28 7.71 2.64 10.22
C VAL A 28 6.77 3.32 9.24
N TYR A 29 7.30 4.15 8.34
CA TYR A 29 6.49 4.83 7.34
C TYR A 29 5.82 3.85 6.39
N TYR A 30 6.54 2.79 5.97
CA TYR A 30 5.96 1.74 5.13
C TYR A 30 4.80 1.01 5.82
N ASP A 31 4.94 0.66 7.10
CA ASP A 31 3.88 -0.01 7.86
C ASP A 31 2.66 0.90 8.05
N LEU A 32 2.87 2.16 8.41
CA LEU A 32 1.79 3.15 8.54
C LEU A 32 1.05 3.35 7.21
N PHE A 33 1.79 3.48 6.12
CA PHE A 33 1.20 3.65 4.80
C PHE A 33 0.38 2.43 4.38
N ARG A 34 0.90 1.22 4.60
CA ARG A 34 0.19 -0.03 4.33
C ARG A 34 -1.16 -0.07 5.05
N ARG A 35 -1.16 0.27 6.34
CA ARG A 35 -2.39 0.33 7.15
C ARG A 35 -3.37 1.36 6.61
N GLN A 36 -2.88 2.54 6.27
CA GLN A 36 -3.71 3.61 5.71
C GLN A 36 -4.41 3.16 4.43
N VAL A 37 -3.68 2.54 3.49
CA VAL A 37 -4.28 2.05 2.24
C VAL A 37 -5.35 0.98 2.50
N LEU A 38 -5.12 0.05 3.41
CA LEU A 38 -6.10 -0.98 3.75
C LEU A 38 -7.34 -0.38 4.45
N GLU A 39 -7.16 0.59 5.35
CA GLU A 39 -8.27 1.31 5.99
C GLU A 39 -9.08 2.13 4.98
N ASP A 40 -8.43 2.77 4.03
CA ASP A 40 -9.11 3.49 2.94
C ASP A 40 -9.93 2.51 2.08
N LEU A 41 -9.34 1.38 1.66
CA LEU A 41 -10.04 0.34 0.91
C LEU A 41 -11.22 -0.23 1.71
N LYS A 42 -11.06 -0.47 3.00
CA LYS A 42 -12.13 -0.91 3.89
C LYS A 42 -13.25 0.11 3.97
N SER A 43 -12.93 1.39 4.11
CA SER A 43 -13.90 2.47 4.17
C SER A 43 -14.71 2.58 2.88
N TYR A 44 -14.06 2.51 1.72
CA TYR A 44 -14.73 2.45 0.42
C TYR A 44 -15.59 1.18 0.28
N GLY A 45 -15.07 0.03 0.70
CA GLY A 45 -15.82 -1.24 0.68
C GLY A 45 -17.09 -1.17 1.50
N LEU A 46 -17.05 -0.61 2.72
CA LEU A 46 -18.21 -0.45 3.58
C LEU A 46 -19.22 0.55 3.00
N LEU A 47 -18.78 1.64 2.38
CA LEU A 47 -19.67 2.59 1.71
C LEU A 47 -20.39 1.93 0.54
N LEU A 48 -19.66 1.20 -0.29
CA LEU A 48 -20.20 0.55 -1.49
C LEU A 48 -20.99 -0.73 -1.18
N SER A 49 -20.78 -1.37 -0.04
CA SER A 49 -21.53 -2.56 0.38
C SER A 49 -23.02 -2.31 0.61
N ASN A 50 -23.42 -1.04 0.79
CA ASN A 50 -24.81 -0.64 0.90
C ASN A 50 -25.51 -0.47 -0.46
N CYS A 51 -24.76 -0.46 -1.56
CA CYS A 51 -25.31 -0.40 -2.91
C CYS A 51 -25.80 -1.80 -3.31
N SER A 52 -27.01 -1.88 -3.88
CA SER A 52 -27.65 -3.14 -4.25
C SER A 52 -27.33 -3.58 -5.68
N SER A 53 -26.72 -2.70 -6.50
CA SER A 53 -26.38 -3.01 -7.89
C SER A 53 -25.13 -2.28 -8.36
N VAL A 54 -24.56 -2.73 -9.49
CA VAL A 54 -23.41 -2.09 -10.14
C VAL A 54 -23.75 -0.67 -10.56
N GLU A 55 -24.98 -0.46 -11.06
CA GLU A 55 -25.46 0.85 -11.49
C GLU A 55 -25.55 1.82 -10.33
N GLU A 56 -25.94 1.37 -9.14
CA GLU A 56 -25.93 2.18 -7.92
C GLU A 56 -24.51 2.51 -7.48
N ILE A 57 -23.55 1.60 -7.62
CA ILE A 57 -22.14 1.84 -7.34
C ILE A 57 -21.60 2.94 -8.26
N GLU A 58 -21.88 2.88 -9.56
CA GLU A 58 -21.47 3.91 -10.53
C GLU A 58 -22.14 5.28 -10.25
N GLN A 59 -23.40 5.27 -9.77
CA GLN A 59 -24.15 6.49 -9.46
C GLN A 59 -23.90 7.02 -8.04
N SER A 60 -23.26 6.25 -7.17
CA SER A 60 -23.04 6.63 -5.76
C SER A 60 -22.24 7.92 -5.58
N GLY A 61 -21.61 8.41 -6.64
CA GLY A 61 -20.75 9.60 -6.60
C GLY A 61 -19.53 9.43 -5.68
N VAL A 62 -19.30 8.21 -5.20
CA VAL A 62 -18.04 7.86 -4.53
C VAL A 62 -16.97 8.10 -5.58
N PRO A 63 -16.03 9.05 -5.35
CA PRO A 63 -14.94 9.23 -6.28
C PRO A 63 -14.12 7.95 -6.27
N VAL A 64 -14.42 7.07 -7.23
CA VAL A 64 -13.51 5.98 -7.54
C VAL A 64 -12.27 6.67 -8.05
N GLU A 65 -11.29 6.88 -7.15
CA GLU A 65 -9.99 7.41 -7.53
C GLU A 65 -9.51 6.63 -8.75
N SER A 66 -8.87 7.30 -9.68
CA SER A 66 -8.41 6.71 -10.95
C SER A 66 -7.54 5.46 -10.80
N ASP A 67 -7.11 5.14 -9.59
CA ASP A 67 -6.25 4.00 -9.23
C ASP A 67 -7.00 2.92 -8.42
N LEU A 68 -8.33 3.06 -8.21
CA LEU A 68 -9.11 2.08 -7.48
C LEU A 68 -9.76 1.09 -8.47
N ARG A 69 -9.34 -0.16 -8.40
CA ARG A 69 -9.98 -1.24 -9.16
C ARG A 69 -11.06 -1.88 -8.32
N LEU A 70 -12.24 -2.02 -8.93
CA LEU A 70 -13.42 -2.61 -8.35
C LEU A 70 -13.79 -3.88 -9.12
N THR A 71 -14.00 -4.97 -8.40
CA THR A 71 -14.39 -6.26 -8.96
C THR A 71 -15.55 -6.83 -8.15
N ILE A 72 -16.62 -7.27 -8.81
CA ILE A 72 -17.72 -8.03 -8.18
C ILE A 72 -17.57 -9.49 -8.53
N ILE A 73 -17.63 -10.35 -7.52
CA ILE A 73 -17.38 -11.79 -7.64
C ILE A 73 -18.59 -12.52 -7.06
N GLY A 74 -19.14 -13.43 -7.82
CA GLY A 74 -20.26 -14.28 -7.38
C GLY A 74 -19.83 -15.23 -6.25
N SER A 75 -20.81 -15.77 -5.54
CA SER A 75 -20.60 -16.77 -4.48
C SER A 75 -19.91 -18.05 -4.97
N ASP A 76 -19.91 -18.31 -6.29
CA ASP A 76 -19.20 -19.41 -6.95
C ASP A 76 -17.74 -19.05 -7.32
N GLY A 77 -17.31 -17.81 -7.05
CA GLY A 77 -15.98 -17.29 -7.35
C GLY A 77 -15.78 -16.77 -8.78
N ARG A 78 -16.83 -16.75 -9.61
CA ARG A 78 -16.76 -16.14 -10.95
C ARG A 78 -16.77 -14.62 -10.85
N VAL A 79 -16.00 -13.97 -11.69
CA VAL A 79 -16.03 -12.52 -11.81
C VAL A 79 -17.27 -12.11 -12.60
N LEU A 80 -18.14 -11.31 -11.97
CA LEU A 80 -19.36 -10.79 -12.55
C LEU A 80 -19.13 -9.43 -13.21
N TYR A 81 -18.30 -8.60 -12.59
CA TYR A 81 -17.96 -7.27 -13.06
C TYR A 81 -16.52 -6.88 -12.65
N ASP A 82 -15.86 -6.10 -13.49
CA ASP A 82 -14.57 -5.50 -13.20
C ASP A 82 -14.45 -4.19 -14.00
N ASN A 83 -14.01 -3.08 -13.35
CA ASN A 83 -13.94 -1.78 -13.99
C ASN A 83 -12.69 -1.56 -14.87
N GLU A 84 -11.72 -2.49 -14.83
CA GLU A 84 -10.48 -2.35 -15.62
C GLU A 84 -10.31 -3.41 -16.69
N ALA A 85 -10.95 -4.57 -16.54
CA ALA A 85 -10.75 -5.70 -17.44
C ALA A 85 -12.05 -6.43 -17.77
N ASP A 86 -12.06 -7.14 -18.89
CA ASP A 86 -13.21 -7.96 -19.29
C ASP A 86 -13.39 -9.13 -18.32
N SER A 87 -14.51 -9.12 -17.59
CA SER A 87 -14.86 -10.15 -16.61
C SER A 87 -14.97 -11.55 -17.23
N VAL A 88 -15.37 -11.65 -18.52
CA VAL A 88 -15.53 -12.93 -19.24
C VAL A 88 -14.18 -13.61 -19.46
N ALA A 89 -13.10 -12.84 -19.62
CA ALA A 89 -11.76 -13.36 -19.81
C ALA A 89 -11.07 -13.77 -18.49
N MET A 90 -11.70 -13.47 -17.33
CA MET A 90 -11.12 -13.76 -16.02
C MET A 90 -11.43 -15.18 -15.57
N GLY A 91 -10.43 -15.82 -14.95
CA GLY A 91 -10.59 -17.11 -14.29
C GLY A 91 -11.36 -17.01 -12.98
N ASN A 92 -11.63 -18.16 -12.36
CA ASN A 92 -12.29 -18.21 -11.05
C ASN A 92 -11.36 -17.69 -9.94
N HIS A 93 -11.90 -16.84 -9.07
CA HIS A 93 -11.17 -16.15 -8.00
C HIS A 93 -11.41 -16.73 -6.60
N SER A 94 -12.17 -17.82 -6.46
CA SER A 94 -12.51 -18.43 -5.15
C SER A 94 -11.28 -18.85 -4.32
N SER A 95 -10.15 -19.18 -4.99
CA SER A 95 -8.91 -19.56 -4.32
C SER A 95 -8.08 -18.40 -3.78
N ARG A 96 -8.46 -17.17 -4.08
CA ARG A 96 -7.76 -15.97 -3.62
C ARG A 96 -7.94 -15.78 -2.12
N PRO A 97 -6.86 -15.47 -1.35
CA PRO A 97 -6.93 -15.39 0.12
C PRO A 97 -7.99 -14.41 0.60
N GLU A 98 -8.02 -13.18 0.07
CA GLU A 98 -9.00 -12.16 0.42
C GLU A 98 -10.44 -12.58 0.12
N ILE A 99 -10.66 -13.33 -0.96
CA ILE A 99 -11.99 -13.82 -1.34
C ILE A 99 -12.43 -14.93 -0.42
N ARG A 100 -11.53 -15.88 -0.10
CA ARG A 100 -11.81 -16.97 0.80
C ARG A 100 -12.14 -16.48 2.22
N GLU A 101 -11.38 -15.51 2.72
CA GLU A 101 -11.64 -14.86 4.01
C GLU A 101 -13.00 -14.15 3.99
N ALA A 102 -13.29 -13.36 2.95
CA ALA A 102 -14.59 -12.69 2.83
C ALA A 102 -15.75 -13.66 2.75
N MET A 103 -15.59 -14.84 2.13
CA MET A 103 -16.61 -15.89 2.12
C MET A 103 -16.86 -16.49 3.51
N GLN A 104 -15.83 -16.63 4.34
CA GLN A 104 -15.91 -17.24 5.67
C GLN A 104 -16.32 -16.23 6.74
N ASP A 105 -15.61 -15.12 6.81
CA ASP A 105 -15.67 -14.16 7.91
C ASP A 105 -16.42 -12.87 7.58
N GLY A 106 -16.83 -12.70 6.31
CA GLY A 106 -17.54 -11.52 5.82
C GLY A 106 -16.65 -10.45 5.22
N GLU A 107 -15.39 -10.39 5.61
CA GLU A 107 -14.35 -9.51 5.03
C GLU A 107 -13.01 -10.23 4.94
N GLY A 108 -12.13 -9.77 4.05
CA GLY A 108 -10.80 -10.33 3.89
C GLY A 108 -9.83 -9.34 3.26
N GLU A 109 -8.56 -9.48 3.60
CA GLU A 109 -7.48 -8.61 3.15
C GLU A 109 -6.33 -9.42 2.56
N ALA A 110 -5.66 -8.88 1.54
CA ALA A 110 -4.43 -9.46 1.03
C ALA A 110 -3.50 -8.39 0.45
N VAL A 111 -2.21 -8.67 0.52
CA VAL A 111 -1.20 -7.90 -0.21
C VAL A 111 -0.42 -8.89 -1.07
N ARG A 112 -0.36 -8.62 -2.37
CA ARG A 112 0.39 -9.45 -3.33
C ARG A 112 1.51 -8.66 -3.97
N ASN A 113 2.68 -9.25 -3.95
CA ASN A 113 3.84 -8.71 -4.64
C ASN A 113 3.96 -9.37 -6.02
N SER A 114 4.08 -8.56 -7.06
CA SER A 114 4.46 -9.04 -8.38
C SER A 114 5.98 -8.95 -8.51
N GLU A 115 6.65 -10.09 -8.48
CA GLU A 115 8.12 -10.16 -8.61
C GLU A 115 8.60 -9.60 -9.97
N THR A 116 7.81 -9.81 -11.02
CA THR A 116 8.13 -9.35 -12.38
C THR A 116 7.98 -7.84 -12.59
N LEU A 117 7.11 -7.19 -11.83
CA LEU A 117 6.81 -5.76 -12.01
C LEU A 117 7.27 -4.88 -10.85
N SER A 118 7.89 -5.47 -9.80
CA SER A 118 8.27 -4.77 -8.56
C SER A 118 7.11 -3.93 -7.99
N ARG A 119 5.88 -4.45 -8.06
CA ARG A 119 4.65 -3.80 -7.61
C ARG A 119 3.97 -4.65 -6.55
N SER A 120 3.43 -3.99 -5.54
CA SER A 120 2.54 -4.60 -4.55
C SER A 120 1.13 -4.10 -4.80
N THR A 121 0.16 -4.99 -4.86
CA THR A 121 -1.26 -4.64 -4.95
C THR A 121 -1.93 -5.00 -3.63
N PHE A 122 -2.65 -4.06 -3.07
CA PHE A 122 -3.46 -4.22 -1.86
C PHE A 122 -4.87 -4.60 -2.27
N TYR A 123 -5.44 -5.55 -1.57
CA TYR A 123 -6.79 -6.06 -1.80
C TYR A 123 -7.58 -6.00 -0.50
N TYR A 124 -8.81 -5.55 -0.61
CA TYR A 124 -9.84 -5.67 0.41
C TYR A 124 -11.10 -6.28 -0.23
N ALA A 125 -11.70 -7.24 0.42
CA ALA A 125 -12.91 -7.89 -0.04
C ALA A 125 -13.97 -7.89 1.06
N ILE A 126 -15.23 -7.63 0.70
CA ILE A 126 -16.36 -7.65 1.62
C ILE A 126 -17.52 -8.41 0.98
N ARG A 127 -18.18 -9.27 1.77
CA ARG A 127 -19.36 -10.02 1.34
C ARG A 127 -20.59 -9.13 1.40
N LEU A 128 -21.30 -9.03 0.28
CA LEU A 128 -22.54 -8.29 0.14
C LEU A 128 -23.75 -9.08 0.65
N ALA A 129 -24.89 -8.42 0.81
CA ALA A 129 -26.11 -9.02 1.33
C ALA A 129 -26.68 -10.14 0.44
N ASP A 130 -26.42 -10.08 -0.87
CA ASP A 130 -26.84 -11.10 -1.85
C ASP A 130 -25.89 -12.32 -1.90
N GLY A 131 -24.82 -12.31 -1.10
CA GLY A 131 -23.80 -13.34 -1.04
C GLY A 131 -22.69 -13.20 -2.07
N SER A 132 -22.73 -12.20 -2.94
CA SER A 132 -21.61 -11.83 -3.79
C SER A 132 -20.51 -11.13 -2.98
N ILE A 133 -19.33 -10.96 -3.58
CA ILE A 133 -18.19 -10.32 -2.94
C ILE A 133 -17.77 -9.10 -3.74
N LEU A 134 -17.74 -7.96 -3.09
CA LEU A 134 -17.10 -6.74 -3.59
C LEU A 134 -15.62 -6.77 -3.22
N ARG A 135 -14.75 -6.80 -4.21
CA ARG A 135 -13.31 -6.69 -4.03
C ARG A 135 -12.83 -5.34 -4.55
N LEU A 136 -12.12 -4.64 -3.72
CA LEU A 136 -11.40 -3.42 -4.05
C LEU A 136 -9.91 -3.69 -4.09
N SER A 137 -9.19 -3.07 -5.03
CA SER A 137 -7.74 -3.17 -5.06
C SER A 137 -7.08 -1.87 -5.50
N LYS A 138 -5.91 -1.60 -4.93
CA LYS A 138 -5.08 -0.43 -5.24
C LYS A 138 -3.64 -0.86 -5.48
N ASP A 139 -3.07 -0.43 -6.59
CA ASP A 139 -1.68 -0.73 -6.94
C ASP A 139 -0.69 0.06 -6.09
N ALA A 140 0.36 -0.60 -5.63
CA ALA A 140 1.46 0.04 -4.89
C ALA A 140 2.31 1.02 -5.75
N ARG A 141 1.94 1.25 -7.01
CA ARG A 141 2.60 2.23 -7.87
C ARG A 141 2.56 3.63 -7.28
N SER A 142 1.44 3.99 -6.65
CA SER A 142 1.28 5.26 -5.94
C SER A 142 2.20 5.36 -4.72
N ILE A 143 2.46 4.24 -4.02
CA ILE A 143 3.37 4.15 -2.87
C ILE A 143 4.81 4.41 -3.32
N TYR A 144 5.24 3.76 -4.40
CA TYR A 144 6.59 3.95 -4.92
C TYR A 144 6.84 5.39 -5.38
N SER A 145 5.82 6.06 -5.94
CA SER A 145 5.95 7.47 -6.34
C SER A 145 6.14 8.38 -5.13
N ILE A 146 5.41 8.15 -4.02
CA ILE A 146 5.57 8.91 -2.78
C ILE A 146 6.98 8.67 -2.19
N PHE A 147 7.42 7.41 -2.15
CA PHE A 147 8.77 7.06 -1.68
C PHE A 147 9.86 7.67 -2.56
N SER A 148 9.73 7.59 -3.88
CA SER A 148 10.72 8.15 -4.80
C SER A 148 10.83 9.68 -4.70
N GLN A 149 9.75 10.37 -4.31
CA GLN A 149 9.77 11.80 -4.01
C GLN A 149 10.37 12.14 -2.64
N ALA A 150 10.14 11.30 -1.63
CA ALA A 150 10.69 11.50 -0.28
C ALA A 150 12.18 11.17 -0.19
N LEU A 151 12.67 10.18 -0.94
CA LEU A 151 14.04 9.70 -0.89
C LEU A 151 15.10 10.79 -1.17
N PRO A 152 15.00 11.62 -2.22
CA PRO A 152 15.97 12.69 -2.47
C PRO A 152 15.95 13.77 -1.38
N MET A 153 14.80 14.08 -0.80
CA MET A 153 14.68 15.01 0.31
C MET A 153 15.39 14.47 1.57
N MET A 154 15.18 13.20 1.89
CA MET A 154 15.85 12.53 3.01
C MET A 154 17.38 12.46 2.79
N ALA A 155 17.83 12.15 1.56
CA ALA A 155 19.23 12.15 1.19
C ALA A 155 19.86 13.56 1.31
N GLY A 156 19.13 14.60 0.92
CA GLY A 156 19.56 15.99 1.09
C GLY A 156 19.76 16.37 2.56
N ILE A 157 18.81 16.04 3.43
CA ILE A 157 18.92 16.25 4.88
C ILE A 157 20.13 15.49 5.45
N PHE A 158 20.33 14.24 5.03
CA PHE A 158 21.48 13.43 5.44
C PHE A 158 22.82 14.08 5.08
N ILE A 159 22.96 14.58 3.85
CA ILE A 159 24.17 15.27 3.38
C ILE A 159 24.42 16.54 4.20
N VAL A 160 23.40 17.34 4.46
CA VAL A 160 23.52 18.56 5.28
C VAL A 160 23.97 18.22 6.70
N LEU A 161 23.39 17.21 7.33
CA LEU A 161 23.79 16.76 8.67
C LEU A 161 25.24 16.26 8.69
N LEU A 162 25.67 15.51 7.68
CA LEU A 162 27.07 15.09 7.56
C LEU A 162 28.03 16.28 7.44
N ILE A 163 27.69 17.28 6.63
CA ILE A 163 28.52 18.50 6.49
C ILE A 163 28.59 19.24 7.82
N LEU A 164 27.46 19.42 8.52
CA LEU A 164 27.45 20.05 9.85
C LEU A 164 28.29 19.29 10.86
N CYS A 165 28.20 17.96 10.90
CA CYS A 165 29.07 17.14 11.75
C CYS A 165 30.56 17.30 11.42
N MET A 166 30.91 17.37 10.13
CA MET A 166 32.30 17.58 9.71
C MET A 166 32.83 18.97 10.08
N VAL A 167 31.98 20.01 9.99
CA VAL A 167 32.35 21.38 10.39
C VAL A 167 32.49 21.47 11.90
N ALA A 168 31.57 20.90 12.68
CA ALA A 168 31.66 20.89 14.14
C ALA A 168 32.82 20.06 14.68
N ALA A 169 33.34 19.10 13.91
CA ALA A 169 34.51 18.28 14.29
C ALA A 169 35.88 18.92 13.95
N LYS A 170 35.92 20.10 13.33
CA LYS A 170 37.10 20.88 13.07
C LYS A 170 37.47 21.75 14.26
#